data_ff85b4c97b2446edb8d9802fb0e6aff1
#
_entry.id   ff85b4c97b2446edb8d9802fb0e6aff1
#
_cell.length_a   1.000
_cell.length_b   1.000
_cell.length_c   1.000
_cell.angle_alpha   90.00
_cell.angle_beta   90.00
_cell.angle_gamma   90.00
#
_symmetry.space_group_name_H-M   'P 1'
#
loop_
_entity.id
_entity.type
_entity.pdbx_description
1 polymer ?
#
loop_
_entity_poly.entity_id
_entity_poly.type
_entity_poly.pdbx_seq_one_letter_code
_entity_poly.pdbx_strand_id
1 'polypeptide(L)'
;MSRVIFHIDVNSAFLSWSAVKRVMEGGQDLRLVPSVVSGDPGDRRSIISAASMPAKKLGIRAAMPVTMALRICPQLVIVPGDWAWYKRCSEEFIAICRSYSPVLQQFSIDECFIDMSLRCGKRDPVEIATRLKDEIKSRLGFTVNVGVGPNKLLAKMASDFEKPDKVHTLWESEIPSKMWPLGVRDLLWVGKKTEERLIAYGIHTIGDLARLSVGQLTRLVGQKFAAQLHGNANGRDDSPVETEVQEAKSYSAERTFPKDLVDPKDIDRALFNVACIVAHRIRRDDFRASTVSMFVKYKDFSVAQRQTSLDQPTDVTALILNAARRMLAEVWDGVTPLRQVGLGVSKLTHESVLQMSLFEDPKMEYYRDWDRQYDAERARTEDARLLAYERKPNAAGAPATPESTGIPASPGSTAVPVAPAPQSSEPTYVVLREVTAPSESGPLVFRYPDGEKALAAVKMAVRSDPSLRFHRVNLPDGSYSFDLLRDGKVIERHVAHV
;
A
#
# COMPACT_ATOMS: atom_id res chain seq x y z
N MET A 1 -33.68 20.32 7.91
CA MET A 1 -32.54 20.84 7.13
C MET A 1 -32.19 19.77 6.11
N SER A 2 -31.92 20.13 4.87
CA SER A 2 -31.46 19.16 3.87
C SER A 2 -30.08 18.67 4.23
N ARG A 3 -29.81 17.38 4.04
CA ARG A 3 -28.49 16.77 4.27
C ARG A 3 -27.49 17.36 3.28
N VAL A 4 -26.28 17.67 3.75
CA VAL A 4 -25.19 18.22 2.93
C VAL A 4 -23.92 17.42 3.21
N ILE A 5 -23.48 16.63 2.25
CA ILE A 5 -22.28 15.81 2.34
C ILE A 5 -21.24 16.36 1.38
N PHE A 6 -20.01 16.50 1.87
CA PHE A 6 -18.85 16.76 0.99
C PHE A 6 -18.07 15.46 0.82
N HIS A 7 -17.62 15.22 -0.39
CA HIS A 7 -16.58 14.25 -0.71
C HIS A 7 -15.33 14.99 -1.16
N ILE A 8 -14.20 14.77 -0.49
CA ILE A 8 -12.93 15.42 -0.76
C ILE A 8 -11.94 14.39 -1.25
N ASP A 9 -11.32 14.63 -2.41
CA ASP A 9 -10.42 13.68 -3.11
C ASP A 9 -9.14 14.41 -3.54
N VAL A 10 -7.98 13.88 -3.14
CA VAL A 10 -6.68 14.48 -3.47
C VAL A 10 -6.30 14.20 -4.91
N ASN A 11 -6.04 15.25 -5.67
CA ASN A 11 -5.72 15.13 -7.09
C ASN A 11 -4.38 14.39 -7.33
N SER A 12 -4.43 13.18 -7.89
CA SER A 12 -3.26 12.33 -8.16
C SER A 12 -2.36 12.17 -6.93
N ALA A 13 -2.92 11.79 -5.80
CA ALA A 13 -2.37 11.84 -4.46
C ALA A 13 -0.88 11.49 -4.37
N PHE A 14 -0.49 10.26 -4.70
CA PHE A 14 0.91 9.82 -4.56
C PHE A 14 1.89 10.67 -5.37
N LEU A 15 1.50 11.13 -6.57
CA LEU A 15 2.34 12.01 -7.35
C LEU A 15 2.41 13.42 -6.75
N SER A 16 1.26 13.97 -6.34
CA SER A 16 1.19 15.30 -5.75
C SER A 16 1.98 15.37 -4.44
N TRP A 17 1.86 14.34 -3.59
CA TRP A 17 2.64 14.23 -2.35
C TRP A 17 4.14 14.07 -2.60
N SER A 18 4.54 13.25 -3.58
CA SER A 18 5.93 13.14 -4.00
C SER A 18 6.47 14.44 -4.57
N ALA A 19 5.64 15.21 -5.31
CA ALA A 19 5.99 16.50 -5.85
C ALA A 19 6.22 17.54 -4.73
N VAL A 20 5.33 17.61 -3.74
CA VAL A 20 5.48 18.49 -2.58
C VAL A 20 6.77 18.20 -1.85
N LYS A 21 7.06 16.92 -1.54
CA LYS A 21 8.32 16.52 -0.92
C LYS A 21 9.53 17.01 -1.72
N ARG A 22 9.52 16.76 -3.02
CA ARG A 22 10.64 17.12 -3.90
C ARG A 22 10.85 18.63 -3.99
N VAL A 23 9.79 19.42 -4.03
CA VAL A 23 9.87 20.89 -3.98
C VAL A 23 10.43 21.38 -2.65
N MET A 24 9.99 20.81 -1.52
CA MET A 24 10.55 21.12 -0.18
C MET A 24 12.05 20.79 -0.09
N GLU A 25 12.53 19.82 -0.86
CA GLU A 25 13.94 19.46 -0.96
C GLU A 25 14.71 20.29 -2.01
N GLY A 26 14.10 21.32 -2.60
CA GLY A 26 14.69 22.19 -3.62
C GLY A 26 14.74 21.59 -5.01
N GLY A 27 14.05 20.47 -5.26
CA GLY A 27 14.00 19.80 -6.55
C GLY A 27 12.86 20.29 -7.45
N GLN A 28 12.84 19.79 -8.69
CA GLN A 28 11.83 20.11 -9.70
C GLN A 28 10.44 19.60 -9.28
N ASP A 29 9.41 20.42 -9.52
CA ASP A 29 8.03 20.01 -9.31
C ASP A 29 7.60 18.96 -10.34
N LEU A 30 7.32 17.76 -9.85
CA LEU A 30 6.93 16.61 -10.66
C LEU A 30 5.58 16.81 -11.36
N ARG A 31 4.73 17.72 -10.88
CA ARG A 31 3.41 17.99 -11.47
C ARG A 31 3.50 18.73 -12.81
N LEU A 32 4.63 19.43 -13.05
CA LEU A 32 4.85 20.27 -14.23
C LEU A 32 5.49 19.52 -15.40
N VAL A 33 6.00 18.33 -15.18
CA VAL A 33 6.69 17.51 -16.18
C VAL A 33 6.05 16.12 -16.32
N PRO A 34 6.25 15.41 -17.45
CA PRO A 34 5.87 14.01 -17.56
C PRO A 34 6.59 13.19 -16.49
N SER A 35 5.87 12.78 -15.46
CA SER A 35 6.41 12.06 -14.31
C SER A 35 5.41 11.05 -13.75
N VAL A 36 5.92 10.02 -13.10
CA VAL A 36 5.12 8.95 -12.49
C VAL A 36 5.73 8.50 -11.16
N VAL A 37 4.87 8.02 -10.29
CA VAL A 37 5.26 7.22 -9.13
C VAL A 37 5.16 5.75 -9.51
N SER A 38 6.20 4.98 -9.23
CA SER A 38 6.24 3.54 -9.49
C SER A 38 7.12 2.85 -8.44
N GLY A 39 7.23 1.52 -8.51
CA GLY A 39 8.23 0.76 -7.78
C GLY A 39 9.65 1.07 -8.29
N ASP A 40 10.58 0.16 -8.02
CA ASP A 40 11.97 0.30 -8.47
C ASP A 40 12.02 0.51 -10.01
N PRO A 41 12.65 1.60 -10.51
CA PRO A 41 12.82 1.82 -11.93
C PRO A 41 13.58 0.70 -12.67
N GLY A 42 14.42 -0.06 -11.96
CA GLY A 42 15.13 -1.23 -12.48
C GLY A 42 14.25 -2.48 -12.62
N ASP A 43 13.12 -2.53 -11.95
CA ASP A 43 12.19 -3.65 -12.05
C ASP A 43 11.25 -3.48 -13.25
N ARG A 44 11.53 -4.24 -14.33
CA ARG A 44 10.73 -4.23 -15.56
C ARG A 44 9.27 -4.63 -15.37
N ARG A 45 8.89 -5.21 -14.22
CA ARG A 45 7.52 -5.60 -13.87
C ARG A 45 6.80 -4.56 -13.04
N SER A 46 7.48 -3.47 -12.67
CA SER A 46 6.87 -2.36 -11.96
C SER A 46 5.75 -1.72 -12.77
N ILE A 47 4.68 -1.38 -12.07
CA ILE A 47 3.52 -0.67 -12.60
C ILE A 47 3.46 0.75 -12.04
N ILE A 48 2.88 1.66 -12.81
CA ILE A 48 2.65 3.04 -12.40
C ILE A 48 1.56 3.08 -11.33
N SER A 49 1.85 3.70 -10.19
CA SER A 49 0.88 3.94 -9.12
C SER A 49 0.12 5.25 -9.33
N ALA A 50 0.83 6.31 -9.78
CA ALA A 50 0.23 7.61 -10.09
C ALA A 50 1.01 8.30 -11.21
N ALA A 51 0.33 9.16 -11.96
CA ALA A 51 0.92 9.91 -13.09
C ALA A 51 0.57 11.39 -13.01
N SER A 52 1.50 12.26 -13.43
CA SER A 52 1.29 13.70 -13.58
C SER A 52 0.28 14.02 -14.70
N MET A 53 -0.28 15.22 -14.67
CA MET A 53 -1.17 15.67 -15.76
C MET A 53 -0.45 15.71 -17.12
N PRO A 54 0.81 16.19 -17.24
CA PRO A 54 1.59 16.05 -18.47
C PRO A 54 1.75 14.59 -18.94
N ALA A 55 2.01 13.65 -18.03
CA ALA A 55 2.09 12.22 -18.38
C ALA A 55 0.73 11.66 -18.81
N LYS A 56 -0.36 12.03 -18.12
CA LYS A 56 -1.74 11.63 -18.49
C LYS A 56 -2.14 12.11 -19.87
N LYS A 57 -1.73 13.32 -20.27
CA LYS A 57 -1.96 13.86 -21.63
C LYS A 57 -1.26 13.04 -22.73
N LEU A 58 -0.14 12.38 -22.40
CA LEU A 58 0.55 11.44 -23.29
C LEU A 58 -0.09 10.04 -23.28
N GLY A 59 -1.18 9.82 -22.52
CA GLY A 59 -1.84 8.52 -22.41
C GLY A 59 -1.24 7.60 -21.32
N ILE A 60 -0.29 8.09 -20.52
CA ILE A 60 0.32 7.33 -19.43
C ILE A 60 -0.61 7.36 -18.21
N ARG A 61 -0.95 6.19 -17.65
CA ARG A 61 -1.96 6.04 -16.60
C ARG A 61 -1.51 5.08 -15.51
N ALA A 62 -2.17 5.15 -14.36
CA ALA A 62 -2.01 4.15 -13.29
C ALA A 62 -2.30 2.74 -13.82
N ALA A 63 -1.67 1.75 -13.22
CA ALA A 63 -1.65 0.33 -13.61
C ALA A 63 -0.95 0.01 -14.96
N MET A 64 -0.45 1.01 -15.70
CA MET A 64 0.37 0.79 -16.90
C MET A 64 1.76 0.26 -16.49
N PRO A 65 2.30 -0.76 -17.20
CA PRO A 65 3.70 -1.17 -17.00
C PRO A 65 4.68 -0.03 -17.31
N VAL A 66 5.69 0.13 -16.47
CA VAL A 66 6.73 1.18 -16.64
C VAL A 66 7.40 1.07 -18.00
N THR A 67 7.68 -0.16 -18.47
CA THR A 67 8.28 -0.40 -19.79
C THR A 67 7.42 0.12 -20.94
N MET A 68 6.11 0.09 -20.84
CA MET A 68 5.18 0.64 -21.82
C MET A 68 5.20 2.18 -21.77
N ALA A 69 5.17 2.75 -20.57
CA ALA A 69 5.22 4.20 -20.38
C ALA A 69 6.52 4.82 -20.94
N LEU A 70 7.66 4.15 -20.73
CA LEU A 70 8.95 4.58 -21.29
C LEU A 70 9.02 4.50 -22.82
N ARG A 71 8.24 3.62 -23.47
CA ARG A 71 8.10 3.62 -24.92
C ARG A 71 7.31 4.84 -25.43
N ILE A 72 6.33 5.32 -24.64
CA ILE A 72 5.53 6.50 -24.96
C ILE A 72 6.35 7.78 -24.71
N CYS A 73 7.06 7.83 -23.58
CA CYS A 73 7.85 8.97 -23.15
C CYS A 73 9.21 8.51 -22.62
N PRO A 74 10.26 8.44 -23.46
CA PRO A 74 11.60 8.00 -23.03
C PRO A 74 12.22 8.86 -21.92
N GLN A 75 11.86 10.14 -21.85
CA GLN A 75 12.33 11.09 -20.82
C GLN A 75 11.41 11.14 -19.58
N LEU A 76 10.53 10.16 -19.39
CA LEU A 76 9.62 10.09 -18.26
C LEU A 76 10.39 10.08 -16.94
N VAL A 77 10.07 11.01 -16.05
CA VAL A 77 10.65 11.04 -14.69
C VAL A 77 9.93 10.00 -13.82
N ILE A 78 10.66 9.01 -13.35
CA ILE A 78 10.14 7.95 -12.49
C ILE A 78 10.67 8.18 -11.06
N VAL A 79 9.77 8.21 -10.08
CA VAL A 79 10.13 8.34 -8.67
C VAL A 79 9.56 7.16 -7.88
N PRO A 80 10.29 6.64 -6.87
CA PRO A 80 9.77 5.60 -6.00
C PRO A 80 8.68 6.16 -5.08
N GLY A 81 7.74 5.29 -4.68
CA GLY A 81 6.73 5.62 -3.68
C GLY A 81 7.34 5.71 -2.28
N ASP A 82 6.85 6.66 -1.49
CA ASP A 82 7.24 6.86 -0.09
C ASP A 82 6.01 6.79 0.82
N TRP A 83 5.74 5.60 1.34
CA TRP A 83 4.54 5.34 2.13
C TRP A 83 4.51 6.08 3.47
N ALA A 84 5.66 6.29 4.12
CA ALA A 84 5.73 7.03 5.37
C ALA A 84 5.35 8.51 5.14
N TRP A 85 5.85 9.11 4.05
CA TRP A 85 5.49 10.46 3.64
C TRP A 85 4.00 10.55 3.25
N TYR A 86 3.48 9.58 2.50
CA TYR A 86 2.07 9.56 2.08
C TYR A 86 1.11 9.45 3.26
N LYS A 87 1.45 8.63 4.25
CA LYS A 87 0.67 8.53 5.48
C LYS A 87 0.60 9.88 6.20
N ARG A 88 1.74 10.56 6.35
CA ARG A 88 1.78 11.90 6.96
C ARG A 88 0.95 12.92 6.18
N CYS A 89 1.07 12.99 4.86
CA CYS A 89 0.26 13.88 4.03
C CYS A 89 -1.24 13.59 4.20
N SER A 90 -1.62 12.32 4.27
CA SER A 90 -2.99 11.90 4.54
C SER A 90 -3.48 12.35 5.90
N GLU A 91 -2.68 12.17 6.96
CA GLU A 91 -3.03 12.58 8.32
C GLU A 91 -3.23 14.09 8.44
N GLU A 92 -2.35 14.89 7.83
CA GLU A 92 -2.48 16.36 7.78
C GLU A 92 -3.71 16.80 6.98
N PHE A 93 -3.98 16.15 5.84
CA PHE A 93 -5.18 16.36 5.02
C PHE A 93 -6.47 16.07 5.81
N ILE A 94 -6.54 14.91 6.45
CA ILE A 94 -7.70 14.50 7.28
C ILE A 94 -7.88 15.43 8.47
N ALA A 95 -6.80 15.92 9.08
CA ALA A 95 -6.87 16.87 10.20
C ALA A 95 -7.52 18.20 9.77
N ILE A 96 -7.18 18.73 8.58
CA ILE A 96 -7.86 19.91 8.04
C ILE A 96 -9.35 19.61 7.79
N CYS A 97 -9.70 18.52 7.12
CA CYS A 97 -11.09 18.16 6.86
C CYS A 97 -11.90 18.04 8.17
N ARG A 98 -11.32 17.44 9.20
CA ARG A 98 -11.93 17.25 10.52
C ARG A 98 -12.19 18.58 11.24
N SER A 99 -11.41 19.62 10.99
CA SER A 99 -11.65 20.97 11.55
C SER A 99 -12.94 21.61 11.01
N TYR A 100 -13.41 21.21 9.83
CA TYR A 100 -14.69 21.67 9.25
C TYR A 100 -15.88 20.93 9.81
N SER A 101 -15.75 19.60 10.03
CA SER A 101 -16.77 18.80 10.70
C SER A 101 -16.15 17.61 11.43
N PRO A 102 -16.54 17.33 12.68
CA PRO A 102 -16.11 16.12 13.39
C PRO A 102 -16.74 14.84 12.80
N VAL A 103 -17.87 14.96 12.07
CA VAL A 103 -18.54 13.85 11.40
C VAL A 103 -17.84 13.61 10.07
N LEU A 104 -16.72 12.82 10.15
CA LEU A 104 -15.82 12.54 9.05
C LEU A 104 -15.61 11.04 8.95
N GLN A 105 -15.75 10.52 7.72
CA GLN A 105 -15.40 9.15 7.33
C GLN A 105 -14.20 9.20 6.40
N GLN A 106 -13.06 8.72 6.84
CA GLN A 106 -11.94 8.47 5.95
C GLN A 106 -12.25 7.24 5.10
N PHE A 107 -12.37 7.43 3.77
CA PHE A 107 -12.75 6.36 2.85
C PHE A 107 -11.53 5.65 2.26
N SER A 108 -10.45 6.40 2.02
CA SER A 108 -9.15 5.88 1.62
C SER A 108 -8.01 6.74 2.21
N ILE A 109 -6.78 6.52 1.76
CA ILE A 109 -5.64 7.34 2.16
C ILE A 109 -5.73 8.77 1.62
N ASP A 110 -6.46 8.99 0.53
CA ASP A 110 -6.53 10.25 -0.22
C ASP A 110 -7.95 10.82 -0.37
N GLU A 111 -8.96 10.18 0.23
CA GLU A 111 -10.33 10.67 0.15
C GLU A 111 -11.12 10.50 1.44
N CYS A 112 -12.03 11.42 1.70
CA CYS A 112 -12.93 11.36 2.83
C CYS A 112 -14.29 11.95 2.52
N PHE A 113 -15.29 11.52 3.31
CA PHE A 113 -16.60 12.16 3.40
C PHE A 113 -16.69 12.96 4.68
N ILE A 114 -17.30 14.15 4.61
CA ILE A 114 -17.68 14.93 5.81
C ILE A 114 -19.15 15.32 5.75
N ASP A 115 -19.85 15.19 6.88
CA ASP A 115 -21.23 15.66 7.00
C ASP A 115 -21.21 17.13 7.45
N MET A 116 -21.66 18.00 6.55
CA MET A 116 -21.72 19.45 6.74
C MET A 116 -23.11 19.96 7.05
N SER A 117 -24.10 19.08 7.21
CA SER A 117 -25.53 19.45 7.37
C SER A 117 -25.76 20.46 8.51
N LEU A 118 -25.10 20.24 9.66
CA LEU A 118 -25.19 21.16 10.80
C LEU A 118 -24.23 22.36 10.69
N ARG A 119 -23.17 22.24 9.92
CA ARG A 119 -22.09 23.25 9.84
C ARG A 119 -22.33 24.30 8.76
N CYS A 120 -23.02 23.95 7.68
CA CYS A 120 -23.39 24.91 6.64
C CYS A 120 -24.37 25.98 7.17
N GLY A 121 -25.37 25.57 7.94
CA GLY A 121 -26.43 26.50 8.41
C GLY A 121 -27.15 27.16 7.23
N LYS A 122 -27.06 28.50 7.16
CA LYS A 122 -27.59 29.31 6.05
C LYS A 122 -26.53 29.68 4.99
N ARG A 123 -25.26 29.26 5.20
CA ARG A 123 -24.16 29.60 4.26
C ARG A 123 -24.20 28.67 3.06
N ASP A 124 -23.75 29.20 1.92
CA ASP A 124 -23.63 28.41 0.69
C ASP A 124 -22.60 27.26 0.90
N PRO A 125 -22.98 25.99 0.72
CA PRO A 125 -22.06 24.86 0.78
C PRO A 125 -20.90 24.98 -0.20
N VAL A 126 -21.09 25.58 -1.38
CA VAL A 126 -20.06 25.78 -2.39
C VAL A 126 -18.94 26.72 -1.90
N GLU A 127 -19.33 27.83 -1.23
CA GLU A 127 -18.34 28.74 -0.63
C GLU A 127 -17.51 28.06 0.45
N ILE A 128 -18.14 27.22 1.28
CA ILE A 128 -17.41 26.47 2.33
C ILE A 128 -16.48 25.45 1.71
N ALA A 129 -16.94 24.72 0.70
CA ALA A 129 -16.15 23.72 -0.02
C ALA A 129 -14.95 24.36 -0.74
N THR A 130 -15.15 25.54 -1.33
CA THR A 130 -14.09 26.34 -1.96
C THR A 130 -13.02 26.76 -0.94
N ARG A 131 -13.46 27.27 0.21
CA ARG A 131 -12.55 27.64 1.31
C ARG A 131 -11.74 26.46 1.80
N LEU A 132 -12.38 25.31 2.03
CA LEU A 132 -11.70 24.07 2.43
C LEU A 132 -10.63 23.65 1.41
N LYS A 133 -11.01 23.64 0.13
CA LYS A 133 -10.11 23.31 -0.98
C LYS A 133 -8.89 24.24 -1.02
N ASP A 134 -9.12 25.55 -0.89
CA ASP A 134 -8.06 26.55 -0.93
C ASP A 134 -7.18 26.52 0.31
N GLU A 135 -7.73 26.19 1.49
CA GLU A 135 -6.95 25.97 2.71
C GLU A 135 -6.02 24.77 2.57
N ILE A 136 -6.50 23.64 2.05
CA ILE A 136 -5.67 22.45 1.80
C ILE A 136 -4.53 22.81 0.85
N LYS A 137 -4.84 23.50 -0.25
CA LYS A 137 -3.83 23.92 -1.24
C LYS A 137 -2.78 24.85 -0.65
N SER A 138 -3.18 25.84 0.14
CA SER A 138 -2.27 26.82 0.72
C SER A 138 -1.38 26.24 1.82
N ARG A 139 -1.93 25.34 2.66
CA ARG A 139 -1.21 24.77 3.80
C ARG A 139 -0.38 23.55 3.45
N LEU A 140 -0.89 22.68 2.55
CA LEU A 140 -0.28 21.39 2.24
C LEU A 140 0.39 21.35 0.87
N GLY A 141 0.19 22.36 0.03
CA GLY A 141 0.86 22.50 -1.28
C GLY A 141 0.34 21.56 -2.37
N PHE A 142 -0.76 20.84 -2.15
CA PHE A 142 -1.42 20.01 -3.18
C PHE A 142 -2.90 20.37 -3.31
N THR A 143 -3.53 19.95 -4.40
CA THR A 143 -4.92 20.28 -4.70
C THR A 143 -5.85 19.11 -4.44
N VAL A 144 -7.12 19.45 -4.15
CA VAL A 144 -8.20 18.49 -3.98
C VAL A 144 -9.38 18.86 -4.87
N ASN A 145 -10.20 17.87 -5.20
CA ASN A 145 -11.56 18.11 -5.69
C ASN A 145 -12.55 17.95 -4.53
N VAL A 146 -13.59 18.78 -4.54
CA VAL A 146 -14.69 18.67 -3.57
C VAL A 146 -15.99 18.48 -4.32
N GLY A 147 -16.68 17.38 -4.06
CA GLY A 147 -18.05 17.15 -4.51
C GLY A 147 -19.02 17.42 -3.38
N VAL A 148 -20.10 18.13 -3.70
CA VAL A 148 -21.15 18.51 -2.75
C VAL A 148 -22.46 17.87 -3.18
N GLY A 149 -23.13 17.18 -2.28
CA GLY A 149 -24.41 16.53 -2.57
C GLY A 149 -25.21 16.18 -1.30
N PRO A 150 -26.46 15.73 -1.43
CA PRO A 150 -27.31 15.37 -0.29
C PRO A 150 -26.96 14.00 0.33
N ASN A 151 -26.12 13.20 -0.33
CA ASN A 151 -25.65 11.90 0.15
C ASN A 151 -24.24 11.59 -0.35
N LYS A 152 -23.64 10.50 0.15
CA LYS A 152 -22.26 10.12 -0.18
C LYS A 152 -22.09 9.81 -1.66
N LEU A 153 -23.05 9.09 -2.27
CA LEU A 153 -23.01 8.74 -3.68
C LEU A 153 -22.91 9.99 -4.56
N LEU A 154 -23.84 10.94 -4.38
CA LEU A 154 -23.91 12.14 -5.21
C LEU A 154 -22.71 13.06 -4.95
N ALA A 155 -22.26 13.18 -3.70
CA ALA A 155 -21.04 13.93 -3.38
C ALA A 155 -19.80 13.33 -4.07
N LYS A 156 -19.68 11.99 -4.06
CA LYS A 156 -18.55 11.31 -4.74
C LYS A 156 -18.62 11.45 -6.26
N MET A 157 -19.79 11.27 -6.86
CA MET A 157 -20.00 11.49 -8.30
C MET A 157 -19.63 12.93 -8.71
N ALA A 158 -20.04 13.92 -7.91
CA ALA A 158 -19.73 15.32 -8.18
C ALA A 158 -18.21 15.61 -8.16
N SER A 159 -17.46 15.02 -7.23
CA SER A 159 -16.00 15.23 -7.14
C SER A 159 -15.24 14.69 -8.35
N ASP A 160 -15.86 13.79 -9.13
CA ASP A 160 -15.23 13.16 -10.29
C ASP A 160 -15.57 13.85 -11.64
N PHE A 161 -16.46 14.84 -11.69
CA PHE A 161 -16.91 15.46 -12.95
C PHE A 161 -15.78 16.14 -13.72
N GLU A 162 -15.04 17.01 -13.08
CA GLU A 162 -13.89 17.68 -13.67
C GLU A 162 -12.76 17.82 -12.65
N LYS A 163 -11.58 17.35 -12.98
CA LYS A 163 -10.36 17.43 -12.17
C LYS A 163 -9.26 18.14 -12.95
N PRO A 164 -8.30 18.83 -12.32
CA PRO A 164 -8.10 19.00 -10.87
C PRO A 164 -8.63 20.31 -10.30
N ASP A 165 -8.59 20.42 -8.95
CA ASP A 165 -8.76 21.69 -8.19
C ASP A 165 -10.12 22.35 -8.39
N LYS A 166 -11.20 21.55 -8.34
CA LYS A 166 -12.57 21.98 -8.59
C LYS A 166 -13.52 21.69 -7.43
N VAL A 167 -14.61 22.47 -7.39
CA VAL A 167 -15.78 22.20 -6.55
C VAL A 167 -16.97 21.99 -7.48
N HIS A 168 -17.68 20.88 -7.28
CA HIS A 168 -18.88 20.55 -8.05
C HIS A 168 -20.03 20.16 -7.14
N THR A 169 -21.24 20.45 -7.60
CA THR A 169 -22.48 20.00 -6.92
C THR A 169 -23.16 18.90 -7.74
N LEU A 170 -23.86 18.03 -7.04
CA LEU A 170 -24.83 17.14 -7.64
C LEU A 170 -26.02 16.98 -6.69
N TRP A 171 -27.02 17.86 -6.88
CA TRP A 171 -28.29 17.81 -6.18
C TRP A 171 -29.29 16.89 -6.93
N GLU A 172 -30.35 16.45 -6.25
CA GLU A 172 -31.36 15.59 -6.87
C GLU A 172 -31.92 16.16 -8.17
N SER A 173 -32.17 17.49 -8.20
CA SER A 173 -32.64 18.19 -9.39
C SER A 173 -31.64 18.22 -10.55
N GLU A 174 -30.38 18.03 -10.27
CA GLU A 174 -29.27 18.05 -11.25
C GLU A 174 -28.96 16.66 -11.83
N ILE A 175 -29.50 15.58 -11.25
CA ILE A 175 -29.25 14.18 -11.69
C ILE A 175 -29.56 14.03 -13.20
N PRO A 176 -30.71 14.46 -13.74
CA PRO A 176 -31.00 14.24 -15.16
C PRO A 176 -30.05 14.95 -16.12
N SER A 177 -29.52 16.12 -15.72
CA SER A 177 -28.64 16.91 -16.57
C SER A 177 -27.16 16.62 -16.40
N LYS A 178 -26.71 16.29 -15.17
CA LYS A 178 -25.29 16.12 -14.89
C LYS A 178 -24.84 14.64 -14.79
N MET A 179 -25.71 13.76 -14.26
CA MET A 179 -25.33 12.37 -13.97
C MET A 179 -25.82 11.38 -15.03
N TRP A 180 -27.09 11.49 -15.47
CA TRP A 180 -27.65 10.53 -16.43
C TRP A 180 -26.97 10.50 -17.81
N PRO A 181 -26.40 11.60 -18.35
CA PRO A 181 -25.66 11.56 -19.62
C PRO A 181 -24.33 10.84 -19.54
N LEU A 182 -23.79 10.60 -18.35
CA LEU A 182 -22.50 9.92 -18.16
C LEU A 182 -22.59 8.45 -18.57
N GLY A 183 -21.47 7.89 -18.97
CA GLY A 183 -21.34 6.47 -19.24
C GLY A 183 -21.67 5.61 -18.03
N VAL A 184 -22.25 4.44 -18.24
CA VAL A 184 -22.62 3.55 -17.13
C VAL A 184 -21.42 3.16 -16.26
N ARG A 185 -20.22 3.20 -16.81
CA ARG A 185 -18.96 2.95 -16.10
C ARG A 185 -18.65 3.98 -15.02
N ASP A 186 -19.10 5.22 -15.22
CA ASP A 186 -18.83 6.32 -14.31
C ASP A 186 -19.66 6.23 -13.02
N LEU A 187 -20.72 5.40 -13.02
CA LEU A 187 -21.50 5.14 -11.81
C LEU A 187 -20.67 4.35 -10.79
N LEU A 188 -20.65 4.86 -9.56
CA LEU A 188 -19.96 4.21 -8.44
C LEU A 188 -20.37 2.72 -8.32
N TRP A 189 -19.40 1.85 -8.14
CA TRP A 189 -19.48 0.39 -8.06
C TRP A 189 -19.67 -0.34 -9.40
N VAL A 190 -19.76 0.35 -10.54
CA VAL A 190 -19.75 -0.31 -11.85
C VAL A 190 -18.32 -0.58 -12.30
N GLY A 191 -17.88 -1.83 -12.15
CA GLY A 191 -16.59 -2.30 -12.65
C GLY A 191 -16.64 -2.68 -14.13
N LYS A 192 -15.47 -2.88 -14.78
CA LYS A 192 -15.34 -3.23 -16.20
C LYS A 192 -16.23 -4.41 -16.62
N LYS A 193 -16.29 -5.50 -15.86
CA LYS A 193 -17.12 -6.67 -16.17
C LYS A 193 -18.63 -6.36 -16.13
N THR A 194 -19.04 -5.47 -15.23
CA THR A 194 -20.44 -5.04 -15.13
C THR A 194 -20.78 -4.12 -16.30
N GLU A 195 -19.91 -3.17 -16.63
CA GLU A 195 -20.01 -2.31 -17.82
C GLU A 195 -20.17 -3.13 -19.10
N GLU A 196 -19.24 -4.06 -19.38
CA GLU A 196 -19.29 -4.93 -20.56
C GLU A 196 -20.63 -5.68 -20.68
N ARG A 197 -21.13 -6.17 -19.54
CA ARG A 197 -22.43 -6.86 -19.48
C ARG A 197 -23.60 -5.92 -19.77
N LEU A 198 -23.60 -4.71 -19.17
CA LEU A 198 -24.67 -3.73 -19.38
C LEU A 198 -24.70 -3.23 -20.83
N ILE A 199 -23.54 -2.91 -21.41
CA ILE A 199 -23.40 -2.51 -22.81
C ILE A 199 -23.91 -3.59 -23.78
N ALA A 200 -23.64 -4.86 -23.51
CA ALA A 200 -24.15 -5.97 -24.32
C ALA A 200 -25.70 -6.04 -24.36
N TYR A 201 -26.38 -5.40 -23.41
CA TYR A 201 -27.84 -5.28 -23.36
C TYR A 201 -28.33 -3.89 -23.78
N GLY A 202 -27.48 -3.06 -24.39
CA GLY A 202 -27.85 -1.72 -24.89
C GLY A 202 -27.95 -0.65 -23.82
N ILE A 203 -27.39 -0.87 -22.62
CA ILE A 203 -27.38 0.06 -21.50
C ILE A 203 -26.04 0.77 -21.51
N HIS A 204 -25.96 1.97 -22.03
CA HIS A 204 -24.73 2.72 -22.25
C HIS A 204 -24.53 3.83 -21.22
N THR A 205 -25.63 4.45 -20.78
CA THR A 205 -25.59 5.59 -19.86
C THR A 205 -26.20 5.28 -18.51
N ILE A 206 -25.87 6.09 -17.50
CA ILE A 206 -26.50 6.00 -16.18
C ILE A 206 -28.02 6.24 -16.31
N GLY A 207 -28.44 7.13 -17.21
CA GLY A 207 -29.86 7.37 -17.49
C GLY A 207 -30.58 6.16 -18.08
N ASP A 208 -29.93 5.37 -18.95
CA ASP A 208 -30.52 4.11 -19.45
C ASP A 208 -30.74 3.13 -18.31
N LEU A 209 -29.74 3.03 -17.42
CA LEU A 209 -29.79 2.19 -16.24
C LEU A 209 -30.91 2.61 -15.28
N ALA A 210 -31.06 3.91 -15.03
CA ALA A 210 -32.07 4.45 -14.13
C ALA A 210 -33.52 4.18 -14.57
N ARG A 211 -33.75 4.06 -15.87
CA ARG A 211 -35.09 3.79 -16.45
C ARG A 211 -35.49 2.31 -16.36
N LEU A 212 -34.56 1.39 -16.12
CA LEU A 212 -34.88 -0.04 -16.02
C LEU A 212 -35.55 -0.34 -14.68
N SER A 213 -36.42 -1.34 -14.68
CA SER A 213 -36.93 -1.88 -13.43
C SER A 213 -35.89 -2.74 -12.72
N VAL A 214 -35.99 -2.83 -11.38
CA VAL A 214 -35.12 -3.75 -10.60
C VAL A 214 -35.21 -5.19 -11.11
N GLY A 215 -36.41 -5.65 -11.54
CA GLY A 215 -36.60 -6.99 -12.10
C GLY A 215 -35.83 -7.24 -13.39
N GLN A 216 -35.71 -6.24 -14.28
CA GLN A 216 -34.89 -6.32 -15.48
C GLN A 216 -33.40 -6.40 -15.13
N LEU A 217 -32.94 -5.54 -14.21
CA LEU A 217 -31.55 -5.53 -13.75
C LEU A 217 -31.15 -6.84 -13.00
N THR A 218 -32.10 -7.43 -12.25
CA THR A 218 -31.84 -8.69 -11.53
C THR A 218 -31.38 -9.80 -12.46
N ARG A 219 -31.93 -9.88 -13.67
CA ARG A 219 -31.52 -10.88 -14.68
C ARG A 219 -30.09 -10.65 -15.18
N LEU A 220 -29.62 -9.41 -15.14
CA LEU A 220 -28.29 -9.01 -15.64
C LEU A 220 -27.19 -9.13 -14.60
N VAL A 221 -27.46 -8.67 -13.37
CA VAL A 221 -26.40 -8.47 -12.36
C VAL A 221 -26.67 -9.20 -11.03
N GLY A 222 -27.79 -9.93 -10.94
CA GLY A 222 -28.22 -10.61 -9.72
C GLY A 222 -29.02 -9.71 -8.76
N GLN A 223 -29.88 -10.30 -7.96
CA GLN A 223 -30.89 -9.62 -7.16
C GLN A 223 -30.33 -8.56 -6.20
N LYS A 224 -29.32 -8.92 -5.43
CA LYS A 224 -28.74 -8.02 -4.42
C LYS A 224 -28.11 -6.77 -5.05
N PHE A 225 -27.36 -6.96 -6.12
CA PHE A 225 -26.66 -5.86 -6.80
C PHE A 225 -27.59 -5.01 -7.67
N ALA A 226 -28.66 -5.62 -8.23
CA ALA A 226 -29.64 -4.89 -9.04
C ALA A 226 -30.38 -3.81 -8.27
N ALA A 227 -30.82 -4.07 -7.06
CA ALA A 227 -31.51 -3.11 -6.22
C ALA A 227 -30.60 -1.93 -5.87
N GLN A 228 -29.35 -2.20 -5.48
CA GLN A 228 -28.34 -1.19 -5.21
C GLN A 228 -28.04 -0.34 -6.44
N LEU A 229 -27.78 -0.99 -7.58
CA LEU A 229 -27.42 -0.33 -8.84
C LEU A 229 -28.54 0.59 -9.37
N HIS A 230 -29.78 0.12 -9.27
CA HIS A 230 -30.95 0.93 -9.62
C HIS A 230 -31.12 2.13 -8.67
N GLY A 231 -30.94 1.93 -7.34
CA GLY A 231 -30.95 3.01 -6.36
C GLY A 231 -29.88 4.05 -6.68
N ASN A 232 -28.64 3.59 -6.91
CA ASN A 232 -27.52 4.48 -7.23
C ASN A 232 -27.76 5.27 -8.53
N ALA A 233 -28.27 4.64 -9.60
CA ALA A 233 -28.57 5.34 -10.87
C ALA A 233 -29.65 6.43 -10.72
N ASN A 234 -30.50 6.30 -9.70
CA ASN A 234 -31.51 7.30 -9.33
C ASN A 234 -31.05 8.23 -8.18
N GLY A 235 -29.76 8.22 -7.84
CA GLY A 235 -29.17 9.11 -6.83
C GLY A 235 -29.51 8.77 -5.38
N ARG A 236 -30.00 7.58 -5.10
CA ARG A 236 -30.45 7.14 -3.76
C ARG A 236 -29.31 6.44 -3.01
N ASP A 237 -28.94 7.02 -1.88
CA ASP A 237 -27.94 6.46 -0.95
C ASP A 237 -28.23 6.99 0.46
N ASP A 238 -28.72 6.14 1.33
CA ASP A 238 -29.07 6.48 2.71
C ASP A 238 -27.92 6.20 3.69
N SER A 239 -26.76 5.76 3.18
CA SER A 239 -25.64 5.40 4.06
C SER A 239 -25.14 6.59 4.88
N PRO A 240 -24.88 6.41 6.19
CA PRO A 240 -24.37 7.48 7.05
C PRO A 240 -22.88 7.75 6.73
N VAL A 241 -22.41 8.93 7.13
CA VAL A 241 -20.97 9.19 7.27
C VAL A 241 -20.51 8.53 8.55
N GLU A 242 -19.80 7.41 8.42
CA GLU A 242 -19.36 6.60 9.56
C GLU A 242 -18.11 7.24 10.18
N THR A 243 -18.19 7.58 11.47
CA THR A 243 -17.07 8.18 12.21
C THR A 243 -16.17 7.14 12.87
N GLU A 244 -16.70 5.93 13.06
CA GLU A 244 -15.94 4.83 13.64
C GLU A 244 -15.08 4.14 12.60
N VAL A 245 -13.82 3.91 12.94
CA VAL A 245 -12.92 3.12 12.12
C VAL A 245 -13.33 1.65 12.27
N GLN A 246 -13.75 1.05 11.16
CA GLN A 246 -14.05 -0.38 11.17
C GLN A 246 -12.78 -1.20 11.36
N GLU A 247 -12.84 -2.17 12.24
CA GLU A 247 -11.75 -3.12 12.44
C GLU A 247 -11.45 -3.90 11.15
N ALA A 248 -10.17 -4.20 10.96
CA ALA A 248 -9.75 -5.00 9.83
C ALA A 248 -10.34 -6.42 9.90
N LYS A 249 -10.88 -6.92 8.80
CA LYS A 249 -11.42 -8.28 8.67
C LYS A 249 -10.38 -9.30 8.21
N SER A 250 -9.30 -8.82 7.61
CA SER A 250 -8.21 -9.64 7.10
C SER A 250 -6.96 -8.81 6.88
N TYR A 251 -5.81 -9.46 6.93
CA TYR A 251 -4.52 -8.90 6.49
C TYR A 251 -3.93 -9.79 5.40
N SER A 252 -3.32 -9.18 4.42
CA SER A 252 -2.64 -9.91 3.34
C SER A 252 -1.39 -9.19 2.87
N ALA A 253 -0.48 -9.96 2.31
CA ALA A 253 0.67 -9.46 1.58
C ALA A 253 0.94 -10.36 0.37
N GLU A 254 1.54 -9.77 -0.66
CA GLU A 254 1.92 -10.49 -1.87
C GLU A 254 3.26 -10.00 -2.40
N ARG A 255 3.96 -10.86 -3.10
CA ARG A 255 5.22 -10.53 -3.75
C ARG A 255 5.22 -11.00 -5.19
N THR A 256 5.23 -10.06 -6.13
CA THR A 256 5.56 -10.32 -7.54
C THR A 256 7.08 -10.36 -7.68
N PHE A 257 7.61 -11.37 -8.36
CA PHE A 257 9.05 -11.55 -8.52
C PHE A 257 9.57 -10.76 -9.73
N PRO A 258 10.78 -10.20 -9.69
CA PRO A 258 11.41 -9.56 -10.86
C PRO A 258 11.58 -10.52 -12.03
N LYS A 259 11.84 -11.81 -11.74
CA LYS A 259 11.85 -12.94 -12.67
C LYS A 259 10.99 -14.05 -12.11
N ASP A 260 10.40 -14.88 -13.00
CA ASP A 260 9.65 -16.04 -12.55
C ASP A 260 10.59 -17.00 -11.81
N LEU A 261 10.17 -17.47 -10.65
CA LEU A 261 10.95 -18.37 -9.80
C LEU A 261 10.55 -19.82 -10.05
N VAL A 262 11.55 -20.71 -10.02
CA VAL A 262 11.38 -22.17 -10.14
C VAL A 262 12.06 -22.86 -8.96
N ASP A 263 13.12 -22.27 -8.40
CA ASP A 263 13.85 -22.87 -7.27
C ASP A 263 12.96 -22.88 -6.02
N PRO A 264 12.69 -24.08 -5.44
CA PRO A 264 11.89 -24.19 -4.21
C PRO A 264 12.44 -23.37 -3.04
N LYS A 265 13.76 -23.19 -2.94
CA LYS A 265 14.39 -22.39 -1.88
C LYS A 265 14.05 -20.90 -2.02
N ASP A 266 14.08 -20.39 -3.24
CA ASP A 266 13.74 -18.98 -3.48
C ASP A 266 12.27 -18.72 -3.25
N ILE A 267 11.41 -19.67 -3.63
CA ILE A 267 9.95 -19.58 -3.40
C ILE A 267 9.66 -19.67 -1.90
N ASP A 268 10.30 -20.57 -1.16
CA ASP A 268 10.15 -20.70 0.29
C ASP A 268 10.61 -19.41 1.01
N ARG A 269 11.73 -18.83 0.57
CA ARG A 269 12.23 -17.54 1.09
C ARG A 269 11.22 -16.40 0.84
N ALA A 270 10.63 -16.37 -0.35
CA ALA A 270 9.61 -15.37 -0.68
C ALA A 270 8.35 -15.56 0.17
N LEU A 271 7.91 -16.81 0.36
CA LEU A 271 6.76 -17.13 1.20
C LEU A 271 7.02 -16.77 2.67
N PHE A 272 8.22 -17.05 3.19
CA PHE A 272 8.65 -16.65 4.52
C PHE A 272 8.56 -15.12 4.70
N ASN A 273 9.11 -14.34 3.75
CA ASN A 273 9.06 -12.88 3.82
C ASN A 273 7.62 -12.34 3.83
N VAL A 274 6.72 -12.94 3.03
CA VAL A 274 5.31 -12.57 3.01
C VAL A 274 4.62 -12.92 4.34
N ALA A 275 4.94 -14.10 4.92
CA ALA A 275 4.42 -14.52 6.22
C ALA A 275 4.86 -13.56 7.34
N CYS A 276 6.12 -13.14 7.36
CA CYS A 276 6.62 -12.14 8.30
C CYS A 276 5.85 -10.82 8.23
N ILE A 277 5.57 -10.33 7.01
CA ILE A 277 4.81 -9.08 6.82
C ILE A 277 3.39 -9.21 7.36
N VAL A 278 2.71 -10.32 7.06
CA VAL A 278 1.31 -10.54 7.49
C VAL A 278 1.25 -10.71 9.00
N ALA A 279 2.12 -11.55 9.58
CA ALA A 279 2.16 -11.80 11.02
C ALA A 279 2.51 -10.52 11.81
N HIS A 280 3.49 -9.74 11.35
CA HIS A 280 3.79 -8.43 11.93
C HIS A 280 2.58 -7.49 11.96
N ARG A 281 1.81 -7.42 10.85
CA ARG A 281 0.64 -6.54 10.77
C ARG A 281 -0.45 -6.92 11.78
N ILE A 282 -0.74 -8.22 11.93
CA ILE A 282 -1.75 -8.67 12.90
C ILE A 282 -1.28 -8.47 14.35
N ARG A 283 0.02 -8.70 14.66
CA ARG A 283 0.58 -8.44 16.00
C ARG A 283 0.57 -6.96 16.35
N ARG A 284 0.96 -6.09 15.40
CA ARG A 284 0.93 -4.62 15.60
C ARG A 284 -0.46 -4.11 15.99
N ASP A 285 -1.50 -4.69 15.40
CA ASP A 285 -2.88 -4.29 15.61
C ASP A 285 -3.60 -5.22 16.64
N ASP A 286 -2.82 -6.02 17.41
CA ASP A 286 -3.26 -6.93 18.49
C ASP A 286 -4.30 -7.97 18.06
N PHE A 287 -4.17 -8.49 16.83
CA PHE A 287 -5.04 -9.55 16.31
C PHE A 287 -4.35 -10.91 16.30
N ARG A 288 -5.17 -11.96 16.39
CA ARG A 288 -4.84 -13.34 16.04
C ARG A 288 -5.76 -13.83 14.95
N ALA A 289 -5.29 -14.73 14.11
CA ALA A 289 -6.02 -15.22 12.96
C ALA A 289 -6.30 -16.73 13.08
N SER A 290 -7.53 -17.13 12.73
CA SER A 290 -7.92 -18.55 12.70
C SER A 290 -7.93 -19.16 11.30
N THR A 291 -7.72 -18.36 10.25
CA THR A 291 -7.71 -18.85 8.86
C THR A 291 -6.53 -18.26 8.13
N VAL A 292 -5.76 -19.13 7.48
CA VAL A 292 -4.68 -18.75 6.56
C VAL A 292 -5.13 -19.07 5.14
N SER A 293 -4.92 -18.14 4.23
CA SER A 293 -5.12 -18.31 2.79
C SER A 293 -3.83 -18.01 2.05
N MET A 294 -3.56 -18.74 0.98
CA MET A 294 -2.45 -18.44 0.10
C MET A 294 -2.86 -18.57 -1.36
N PHE A 295 -2.16 -17.87 -2.22
CA PHE A 295 -2.26 -18.08 -3.66
C PHE A 295 -0.88 -18.03 -4.30
N VAL A 296 -0.78 -18.70 -5.45
CA VAL A 296 0.32 -18.55 -6.40
C VAL A 296 -0.23 -18.05 -7.72
N LYS A 297 0.53 -17.22 -8.41
CA LYS A 297 0.25 -16.82 -9.78
C LYS A 297 1.36 -17.37 -10.66
N TYR A 298 0.99 -18.11 -11.69
CA TYR A 298 1.90 -18.68 -12.66
C TYR A 298 2.33 -17.67 -13.72
N LYS A 299 3.29 -18.05 -14.55
CA LYS A 299 3.80 -17.23 -15.65
C LYS A 299 2.71 -16.81 -16.64
N ASP A 300 1.73 -17.66 -16.92
CA ASP A 300 0.58 -17.41 -17.78
C ASP A 300 -0.54 -16.58 -17.14
N PHE A 301 -0.31 -16.07 -15.92
CA PHE A 301 -1.25 -15.33 -15.09
C PHE A 301 -2.42 -16.14 -14.52
N SER A 302 -2.47 -17.45 -14.74
CA SER A 302 -3.40 -18.31 -14.01
C SER A 302 -3.08 -18.27 -12.52
N VAL A 303 -4.10 -18.47 -11.67
CA VAL A 303 -3.99 -18.39 -10.22
C VAL A 303 -4.53 -19.67 -9.61
N ALA A 304 -3.75 -20.28 -8.73
CA ALA A 304 -4.20 -21.31 -7.82
C ALA A 304 -4.19 -20.76 -6.38
N GLN A 305 -5.27 -21.04 -5.65
CA GLN A 305 -5.40 -20.57 -4.26
C GLN A 305 -5.95 -21.67 -3.35
N ARG A 306 -5.56 -21.60 -2.08
CA ARG A 306 -6.03 -22.46 -1.00
C ARG A 306 -6.25 -21.65 0.27
N GLN A 307 -7.07 -22.18 1.14
CA GLN A 307 -7.19 -21.69 2.52
C GLN A 307 -7.35 -22.86 3.47
N THR A 308 -6.90 -22.69 4.69
CA THR A 308 -7.04 -23.66 5.77
C THR A 308 -7.39 -22.95 7.08
N SER A 309 -8.16 -23.60 7.93
CA SER A 309 -8.36 -23.15 9.29
C SER A 309 -7.22 -23.68 10.17
N LEU A 310 -6.83 -22.86 11.14
CA LEU A 310 -5.88 -23.25 12.18
C LEU A 310 -6.66 -23.82 13.37
N ASP A 311 -6.03 -24.72 14.12
CA ASP A 311 -6.63 -25.35 15.30
C ASP A 311 -6.91 -24.30 16.40
N GLN A 312 -6.06 -23.28 16.49
CA GLN A 312 -6.19 -22.16 17.41
C GLN A 312 -5.83 -20.85 16.71
N PRO A 313 -6.45 -19.71 17.10
CA PRO A 313 -6.06 -18.40 16.62
C PRO A 313 -4.61 -18.12 16.96
N THR A 314 -3.82 -17.66 15.97
CA THR A 314 -2.40 -17.38 16.15
C THR A 314 -1.96 -16.10 15.45
N ASP A 315 -0.91 -15.49 15.99
CA ASP A 315 -0.14 -14.37 15.45
C ASP A 315 1.32 -14.77 15.16
N VAL A 316 1.66 -16.03 15.42
CA VAL A 316 3.02 -16.57 15.31
C VAL A 316 3.39 -16.84 13.85
N THR A 317 4.44 -16.17 13.36
CA THR A 317 4.91 -16.26 11.98
C THR A 317 5.18 -17.70 11.53
N ALA A 318 5.81 -18.52 12.39
CA ALA A 318 6.16 -19.90 12.05
C ALA A 318 4.93 -20.77 11.80
N LEU A 319 3.84 -20.59 12.56
CA LEU A 319 2.60 -21.37 12.40
C LEU A 319 1.88 -20.99 11.10
N ILE A 320 1.82 -19.68 10.81
CA ILE A 320 1.24 -19.15 9.57
C ILE A 320 2.03 -19.67 8.36
N LEU A 321 3.37 -19.61 8.42
CA LEU A 321 4.26 -20.09 7.38
C LEU A 321 4.11 -21.61 7.14
N ASN A 322 4.04 -22.41 8.22
CA ASN A 322 3.86 -23.86 8.09
C ASN A 322 2.52 -24.22 7.42
N ALA A 323 1.45 -23.50 7.74
CA ALA A 323 0.18 -23.65 7.03
C ALA A 323 0.31 -23.29 5.54
N ALA A 324 1.00 -22.19 5.22
CA ALA A 324 1.24 -21.78 3.85
C ALA A 324 2.08 -22.77 3.05
N ARG A 325 3.13 -23.34 3.67
CA ARG A 325 3.97 -24.39 3.04
C ARG A 325 3.18 -25.65 2.68
N ARG A 326 2.28 -26.10 3.57
CA ARG A 326 1.41 -27.26 3.28
C ARG A 326 0.51 -26.94 2.07
N MET A 327 -0.12 -25.78 2.05
CA MET A 327 -0.96 -25.36 0.92
C MET A 327 -0.19 -25.17 -0.38
N LEU A 328 1.07 -24.69 -0.31
CA LEU A 328 1.95 -24.57 -1.49
C LEU A 328 2.18 -25.94 -2.13
N ALA A 329 2.47 -26.96 -1.32
CA ALA A 329 2.67 -28.32 -1.80
C ALA A 329 1.43 -28.94 -2.50
N GLU A 330 0.23 -28.40 -2.23
CA GLU A 330 -1.02 -28.84 -2.91
C GLU A 330 -1.26 -28.16 -4.25
N VAL A 331 -0.72 -26.97 -4.47
CA VAL A 331 -1.04 -26.15 -5.65
C VAL A 331 0.12 -25.98 -6.60
N TRP A 332 1.35 -26.28 -6.17
CA TRP A 332 2.53 -26.13 -7.00
C TRP A 332 3.24 -27.47 -7.19
N ASP A 333 3.56 -27.78 -8.43
CA ASP A 333 4.17 -29.03 -8.87
C ASP A 333 5.70 -29.08 -8.65
N GLY A 334 6.31 -28.03 -8.12
CA GLY A 334 7.75 -27.92 -7.88
C GLY A 334 8.58 -27.54 -9.12
N VAL A 335 7.96 -27.39 -10.31
CA VAL A 335 8.68 -27.12 -11.57
C VAL A 335 8.08 -25.99 -12.39
N THR A 336 6.77 -25.75 -12.32
CA THR A 336 6.12 -24.68 -13.07
C THR A 336 6.54 -23.31 -12.54
N PRO A 337 7.03 -22.38 -13.40
CA PRO A 337 7.51 -21.10 -12.96
C PRO A 337 6.42 -20.26 -12.28
N LEU A 338 6.70 -19.77 -11.09
CA LEU A 338 5.84 -18.87 -10.32
C LEU A 338 6.23 -17.40 -10.54
N ARG A 339 5.23 -16.59 -10.86
CA ARG A 339 5.34 -15.15 -11.03
C ARG A 339 5.15 -14.39 -9.71
N GLN A 340 4.30 -14.91 -8.82
CA GLN A 340 3.90 -14.22 -7.60
C GLN A 340 3.43 -15.23 -6.56
N VAL A 341 3.70 -14.93 -5.30
CA VAL A 341 3.08 -15.60 -4.15
C VAL A 341 2.36 -14.56 -3.29
N GLY A 342 1.26 -14.97 -2.69
CA GLY A 342 0.52 -14.16 -1.74
C GLY A 342 0.00 -14.98 -0.57
N LEU A 343 -0.09 -14.34 0.58
CA LEU A 343 -0.59 -14.92 1.82
C LEU A 343 -1.53 -13.96 2.50
N GLY A 344 -2.62 -14.47 3.03
CA GLY A 344 -3.61 -13.71 3.78
C GLY A 344 -4.05 -14.46 5.02
N VAL A 345 -4.50 -13.70 6.01
CA VAL A 345 -5.09 -14.22 7.24
C VAL A 345 -6.44 -13.55 7.49
N SER A 346 -7.39 -14.29 8.04
CA SER A 346 -8.75 -13.83 8.30
C SER A 346 -9.36 -14.53 9.52
N LYS A 347 -10.62 -14.19 9.83
CA LYS A 347 -11.27 -14.57 11.10
C LYS A 347 -10.40 -14.10 12.26
N LEU A 348 -10.22 -12.78 12.30
CA LEU A 348 -9.39 -12.11 13.28
C LEU A 348 -10.13 -12.01 14.62
N THR A 349 -9.38 -12.11 15.71
CA THR A 349 -9.87 -11.95 17.08
C THR A 349 -8.78 -11.33 17.95
N HIS A 350 -9.20 -10.53 18.95
CA HIS A 350 -8.34 -10.05 20.04
C HIS A 350 -8.29 -11.05 21.20
N GLU A 351 -9.17 -12.06 21.21
CA GLU A 351 -9.22 -13.01 22.28
C GLU A 351 -7.98 -13.89 22.31
N SER A 352 -7.26 -13.84 23.39
CA SER A 352 -6.27 -14.86 23.76
C SER A 352 -7.00 -16.07 24.35
N VAL A 353 -7.64 -16.87 23.50
CA VAL A 353 -8.08 -18.19 23.94
C VAL A 353 -6.84 -19.04 24.09
N LEU A 354 -6.12 -18.81 25.17
CA LEU A 354 -5.16 -19.77 25.69
C LEU A 354 -5.96 -20.92 26.29
N GLN A 355 -6.48 -21.80 25.46
CA GLN A 355 -6.62 -23.17 25.90
C GLN A 355 -5.19 -23.63 26.12
N MET A 356 -4.72 -23.57 27.35
CA MET A 356 -3.40 -24.09 27.73
C MET A 356 -3.39 -25.55 27.29
N SER A 357 -2.73 -25.81 26.17
CA SER A 357 -2.33 -27.18 25.84
C SER A 357 -1.45 -27.63 27.00
N LEU A 358 -1.77 -28.74 27.64
CA LEU A 358 -0.93 -29.36 28.67
C LEU A 358 0.51 -29.64 28.14
N PHE A 359 0.73 -29.51 26.84
CA PHE A 359 2.00 -29.70 26.14
C PHE A 359 2.23 -28.48 25.23
N GLU A 360 2.75 -27.39 25.77
CA GLU A 360 3.30 -26.33 24.93
C GLU A 360 4.50 -26.88 24.14
N ASP A 361 4.49 -26.71 22.81
CA ASP A 361 5.66 -27.00 21.99
C ASP A 361 6.84 -26.16 22.51
N PRO A 362 7.94 -26.79 22.99
CA PRO A 362 9.10 -26.05 23.50
C PRO A 362 9.66 -25.01 22.52
N LYS A 363 9.34 -25.17 21.22
CA LYS A 363 9.73 -24.21 20.17
C LYS A 363 8.86 -22.95 20.13
N MET A 364 7.71 -22.94 20.84
CA MET A 364 6.78 -21.82 20.75
C MET A 364 7.36 -20.54 21.35
N GLU A 365 8.05 -20.64 22.49
CA GLU A 365 8.71 -19.48 23.10
C GLU A 365 9.81 -18.92 22.18
N TYR A 366 10.61 -19.79 21.56
CA TYR A 366 11.60 -19.41 20.55
C TYR A 366 10.97 -18.67 19.36
N TYR A 367 9.83 -19.13 18.83
CA TYR A 367 9.16 -18.47 17.73
C TYR A 367 8.62 -17.08 18.12
N ARG A 368 8.07 -16.95 19.33
CA ARG A 368 7.59 -15.67 19.85
C ARG A 368 8.73 -14.69 20.12
N ASP A 369 9.88 -15.17 20.61
CA ASP A 369 11.09 -14.35 20.78
C ASP A 369 11.60 -13.81 19.45
N TRP A 370 11.65 -14.67 18.46
CA TRP A 370 12.02 -14.26 17.10
C TRP A 370 11.05 -13.20 16.56
N ASP A 371 9.75 -13.41 16.70
CA ASP A 371 8.72 -12.46 16.27
C ASP A 371 8.87 -11.10 16.98
N ARG A 372 9.13 -11.08 18.29
CA ARG A 372 9.40 -9.85 19.05
C ARG A 372 10.63 -9.09 18.52
N GLN A 373 11.71 -9.80 18.22
CA GLN A 373 12.91 -9.18 17.66
C GLN A 373 12.66 -8.59 16.27
N TYR A 374 11.96 -9.31 15.41
CA TYR A 374 11.58 -8.84 14.08
C TYR A 374 10.73 -7.58 14.16
N ASP A 375 9.72 -7.56 15.01
CA ASP A 375 8.82 -6.43 15.17
C ASP A 375 9.54 -5.19 15.72
N ALA A 376 10.44 -5.37 16.70
CA ALA A 376 11.25 -4.29 17.25
C ALA A 376 12.19 -3.67 16.21
N GLU A 377 12.78 -4.47 15.31
CA GLU A 377 13.65 -3.99 14.25
C GLU A 377 12.87 -3.21 13.19
N ARG A 378 11.69 -3.67 12.84
CA ARG A 378 10.79 -2.94 11.93
C ARG A 378 10.33 -1.62 12.51
N ALA A 379 9.90 -1.58 13.77
CA ALA A 379 9.49 -0.36 14.44
C ALA A 379 10.62 0.70 14.42
N ARG A 380 11.85 0.30 14.76
CA ARG A 380 13.03 1.19 14.68
C ARG A 380 13.26 1.76 13.29
N THR A 381 13.04 0.94 12.25
CA THR A 381 13.22 1.37 10.86
C THR A 381 12.11 2.34 10.41
N GLU A 382 10.88 2.13 10.82
CA GLU A 382 9.75 3.01 10.55
C GLU A 382 9.89 4.33 11.31
N ASP A 383 10.23 4.28 12.60
CA ASP A 383 10.49 5.46 13.43
C ASP A 383 11.65 6.32 12.90
N ALA A 384 12.74 5.68 12.47
CA ALA A 384 13.88 6.40 11.90
C ALA A 384 13.51 7.14 10.60
N ARG A 385 12.62 6.58 9.78
CA ARG A 385 12.09 7.24 8.58
C ARG A 385 11.19 8.41 8.93
N LEU A 386 10.29 8.28 9.91
CA LEU A 386 9.40 9.35 10.37
C LEU A 386 10.20 10.50 10.98
N LEU A 387 11.15 10.23 11.88
CA LEU A 387 12.02 11.24 12.49
C LEU A 387 12.88 12.00 11.47
N ALA A 388 13.25 11.38 10.36
CA ALA A 388 13.97 12.06 9.28
C ALA A 388 13.14 13.18 8.64
N TYR A 389 11.80 13.11 8.68
CA TYR A 389 10.90 14.16 8.20
C TYR A 389 10.66 15.26 9.24
N GLU A 390 10.65 14.93 10.54
CA GLU A 390 10.41 15.89 11.62
C GLU A 390 11.58 16.87 11.81
N ARG A 391 12.80 16.46 11.47
CA ARG A 391 14.02 17.28 11.62
C ARG A 391 14.20 18.38 10.57
N LYS A 392 13.36 18.45 9.53
CA LYS A 392 13.36 19.53 8.54
C LYS A 392 12.35 20.60 8.97
N PRO A 393 12.75 21.83 9.34
CA PRO A 393 11.81 22.89 9.70
C PRO A 393 10.92 23.20 8.49
N ASN A 394 9.63 23.43 8.76
CA ASN A 394 8.66 23.90 7.77
C ASN A 394 9.13 25.26 7.21
N ALA A 395 9.89 25.24 6.13
CA ALA A 395 10.18 26.42 5.33
C ALA A 395 9.04 26.67 4.34
N ALA A 396 7.82 26.78 4.84
CA ALA A 396 6.69 27.28 4.08
C ALA A 396 6.58 28.79 4.29
N GLY A 397 7.57 29.51 3.77
CA GLY A 397 7.39 30.91 3.39
C GLY A 397 6.54 30.92 2.12
N ALA A 398 5.45 31.68 2.12
CA ALA A 398 4.59 31.86 0.96
C ALA A 398 5.42 32.27 -0.27
N PRO A 399 5.16 31.69 -1.45
CA PRO A 399 5.82 32.15 -2.67
C PRO A 399 5.31 33.57 -3.01
N ALA A 400 6.25 34.49 -3.11
CA ALA A 400 5.99 35.82 -3.67
C ALA A 400 5.50 35.66 -5.11
N THR A 401 4.45 36.38 -5.45
CA THR A 401 3.96 36.57 -6.82
C THR A 401 5.08 37.11 -7.70
N PRO A 402 5.36 36.52 -8.87
CA PRO A 402 6.29 37.15 -9.80
C PRO A 402 5.62 38.33 -10.54
N GLU A 403 6.14 39.52 -10.31
CA GLU A 403 5.93 40.67 -11.20
C GLU A 403 6.54 40.38 -12.57
N SER A 404 5.78 40.74 -13.57
CA SER A 404 6.14 40.69 -14.99
C SER A 404 7.23 41.70 -15.32
N THR A 405 8.41 41.26 -15.72
CA THR A 405 9.32 42.10 -16.55
C THR A 405 10.15 41.26 -17.49
N GLY A 406 9.97 41.58 -18.77
CA GLY A 406 10.96 41.69 -19.84
C GLY A 406 11.91 40.53 -20.15
N ILE A 407 11.68 39.92 -21.30
CA ILE A 407 12.69 39.13 -22.05
C ILE A 407 13.87 40.02 -22.49
N PRO A 408 15.11 39.57 -22.40
CA PRO A 408 15.92 39.53 -23.59
C PRO A 408 16.72 38.22 -23.80
N ALA A 409 17.08 38.08 -25.09
CA ALA A 409 17.60 36.96 -25.82
C ALA A 409 18.93 36.37 -25.32
N SER A 410 19.08 35.05 -25.67
CA SER A 410 20.32 34.25 -25.63
C SER A 410 21.56 34.91 -26.24
N PRO A 411 22.77 34.53 -25.79
CA PRO A 411 23.48 33.53 -26.57
C PRO A 411 24.44 32.62 -25.76
N GLY A 412 24.85 31.50 -26.39
CA GLY A 412 26.17 30.89 -26.20
C GLY A 412 26.23 29.62 -25.38
N SER A 413 26.21 28.51 -26.11
CA SER A 413 26.69 27.17 -25.71
C SER A 413 28.11 27.22 -25.13
N THR A 414 28.28 26.73 -23.90
CA THR A 414 29.52 26.10 -23.45
C THR A 414 29.22 24.91 -22.57
N ALA A 415 29.75 23.78 -22.96
CA ALA A 415 29.65 22.51 -22.22
C ALA A 415 30.33 22.63 -20.86
N VAL A 416 29.62 22.26 -19.80
CA VAL A 416 30.15 22.08 -18.45
C VAL A 416 30.30 20.58 -18.18
N PRO A 417 31.46 20.12 -17.65
CA PRO A 417 31.72 18.69 -17.48
C PRO A 417 30.80 18.06 -16.44
N VAL A 418 30.29 16.88 -16.81
CA VAL A 418 29.49 16.01 -15.96
C VAL A 418 30.36 15.53 -14.81
N ALA A 419 30.01 15.96 -13.59
CA ALA A 419 30.53 15.35 -12.37
C ALA A 419 30.01 13.92 -12.24
N PRO A 420 30.83 12.95 -11.77
CA PRO A 420 30.37 11.58 -11.61
C PRO A 420 29.23 11.53 -10.60
N ALA A 421 28.19 10.79 -10.96
CA ALA A 421 27.04 10.51 -10.10
C ALA A 421 27.52 9.93 -8.76
N PRO A 422 26.95 10.35 -7.62
CA PRO A 422 27.21 9.69 -6.36
C PRO A 422 26.74 8.24 -6.47
N GLN A 423 27.64 7.31 -6.17
CA GLN A 423 27.34 5.88 -6.07
C GLN A 423 26.11 5.73 -5.19
N SER A 424 25.08 5.13 -5.73
CA SER A 424 23.89 4.74 -5.00
C SER A 424 24.33 3.86 -3.83
N SER A 425 24.20 4.37 -2.60
CA SER A 425 24.15 3.52 -1.43
C SER A 425 22.89 2.65 -1.63
N GLU A 426 23.08 1.38 -1.96
CA GLU A 426 22.04 0.38 -1.90
C GLU A 426 21.32 0.54 -0.56
N PRO A 427 19.97 0.50 -0.54
CA PRO A 427 19.27 0.40 0.72
C PRO A 427 19.78 -0.88 1.36
N THR A 428 20.42 -0.73 2.51
CA THR A 428 20.86 -1.85 3.34
C THR A 428 19.60 -2.58 3.77
N TYR A 429 19.14 -3.51 2.95
CA TYR A 429 18.26 -4.55 3.42
C TYR A 429 19.10 -5.27 4.45
N VAL A 430 18.71 -5.16 5.72
CA VAL A 430 19.22 -6.05 6.75
C VAL A 430 18.92 -7.45 6.22
N VAL A 431 19.94 -8.14 5.78
CA VAL A 431 19.83 -9.53 5.35
C VAL A 431 19.53 -10.28 6.63
N LEU A 432 18.24 -10.48 6.87
CA LEU A 432 17.75 -11.33 7.93
C LEU A 432 18.38 -12.70 7.70
N ARG A 433 18.95 -13.22 8.76
CA ARG A 433 19.59 -14.51 8.91
C ARG A 433 18.91 -15.57 8.05
N GLU A 434 19.65 -16.23 7.20
CA GLU A 434 19.23 -17.49 6.64
C GLU A 434 19.29 -18.52 7.78
N VAL A 435 18.15 -18.82 8.37
CA VAL A 435 18.04 -19.91 9.34
C VAL A 435 17.75 -21.18 8.55
N THR A 436 18.76 -21.99 8.33
CA THR A 436 18.53 -23.34 7.83
C THR A 436 18.05 -24.16 9.03
N ALA A 437 16.79 -24.63 8.97
CA ALA A 437 16.26 -25.54 10.00
C ALA A 437 17.18 -26.76 10.11
N PRO A 438 17.51 -27.27 11.33
CA PRO A 438 18.35 -28.42 11.48
C PRO A 438 17.72 -29.63 10.79
N SER A 439 18.51 -30.39 10.05
CA SER A 439 18.28 -31.83 9.94
C SER A 439 18.26 -32.37 11.39
N GLU A 440 17.45 -33.37 11.69
CA GLU A 440 17.12 -33.86 13.06
C GLU A 440 18.27 -34.00 14.08
N SER A 441 19.51 -33.65 13.74
CA SER A 441 20.71 -33.78 14.59
C SER A 441 21.80 -32.73 14.37
N GLY A 442 21.60 -31.66 13.60
CA GLY A 442 22.63 -30.66 13.30
C GLY A 442 22.45 -29.30 14.01
N PRO A 443 23.53 -28.46 14.13
CA PRO A 443 23.44 -27.14 14.72
C PRO A 443 22.63 -26.20 13.87
N LEU A 444 21.97 -25.17 14.47
CA LEU A 444 21.36 -24.06 13.76
C LEU A 444 22.44 -23.27 13.01
N VAL A 445 22.24 -22.98 11.74
CA VAL A 445 23.20 -22.24 10.93
C VAL A 445 22.66 -20.86 10.59
N PHE A 446 23.40 -19.81 10.97
CA PHE A 446 23.11 -18.41 10.70
C PHE A 446 24.16 -17.86 9.75
N ARG A 447 23.76 -17.14 8.69
CA ARG A 447 24.68 -16.53 7.73
C ARG A 447 24.64 -15.01 7.82
N TYR A 448 25.83 -14.40 7.82
CA TYR A 448 26.02 -12.96 7.95
C TYR A 448 26.81 -12.40 6.76
N PRO A 449 26.54 -11.16 6.36
CA PRO A 449 27.28 -10.54 5.25
C PRO A 449 28.75 -10.29 5.57
N ASP A 450 29.11 -10.18 6.87
CA ASP A 450 30.48 -9.96 7.32
C ASP A 450 30.74 -10.58 8.70
N GLY A 451 32.04 -10.71 9.03
CA GLY A 451 32.50 -11.34 10.27
C GLY A 451 32.24 -10.52 11.53
N GLU A 452 32.14 -9.19 11.44
CA GLU A 452 31.87 -8.35 12.60
C GLU A 452 30.46 -8.57 13.12
N LYS A 453 29.48 -8.68 12.22
CA LYS A 453 28.07 -8.97 12.57
C LYS A 453 27.92 -10.39 13.12
N ALA A 454 28.59 -11.37 12.54
CA ALA A 454 28.61 -12.74 13.06
C ALA A 454 29.18 -12.79 14.47
N LEU A 455 30.32 -12.13 14.71
CA LEU A 455 30.97 -12.10 16.02
C LEU A 455 30.12 -11.30 17.06
N ALA A 456 29.47 -10.22 16.65
CA ALA A 456 28.60 -9.44 17.52
C ALA A 456 27.41 -10.27 18.01
N ALA A 457 26.77 -11.04 17.12
CA ALA A 457 25.66 -11.94 17.46
C ALA A 457 26.08 -13.01 18.47
N VAL A 458 27.22 -13.65 18.25
CA VAL A 458 27.77 -14.69 19.15
C VAL A 458 28.14 -14.11 20.52
N LYS A 459 28.79 -12.93 20.56
CA LYS A 459 29.09 -12.23 21.82
C LYS A 459 27.84 -11.87 22.59
N MET A 460 26.77 -11.50 21.90
CA MET A 460 25.49 -11.21 22.54
C MET A 460 24.84 -12.45 23.13
N ALA A 461 24.88 -13.58 22.42
CA ALA A 461 24.38 -14.86 22.92
C ALA A 461 25.14 -15.32 24.18
N VAL A 462 26.47 -15.25 24.18
CA VAL A 462 27.29 -15.59 25.35
C VAL A 462 27.06 -14.65 26.53
N ARG A 463 26.78 -13.35 26.29
CA ARG A 463 26.39 -12.42 27.37
C ARG A 463 25.06 -12.78 27.99
N SER A 464 24.10 -13.25 27.17
CA SER A 464 22.77 -13.65 27.63
C SER A 464 22.75 -14.99 28.35
N ASP A 465 23.68 -15.90 27.99
CA ASP A 465 23.85 -17.21 28.63
C ASP A 465 25.35 -17.50 28.88
N PRO A 466 25.85 -17.26 30.10
CA PRO A 466 27.26 -17.47 30.44
C PRO A 466 27.75 -18.93 30.38
N SER A 467 26.85 -19.92 30.25
CA SER A 467 27.21 -21.33 30.05
C SER A 467 27.71 -21.61 28.64
N LEU A 468 27.42 -20.71 27.69
CA LEU A 468 27.84 -20.85 26.30
C LEU A 468 29.32 -20.51 26.11
N ARG A 469 29.93 -21.20 25.17
CA ARG A 469 31.30 -20.93 24.67
C ARG A 469 31.24 -20.79 23.17
N PHE A 470 32.19 -20.10 22.58
CA PHE A 470 32.31 -20.07 21.13
C PHE A 470 33.76 -20.19 20.68
N HIS A 471 33.94 -20.71 19.46
CA HIS A 471 35.21 -20.72 18.78
C HIS A 471 35.03 -20.42 17.28
N ARG A 472 36.09 -19.91 16.66
CA ARG A 472 36.11 -19.65 15.23
C ARG A 472 36.56 -20.91 14.49
N VAL A 473 35.84 -21.24 13.41
CA VAL A 473 36.16 -22.37 12.52
C VAL A 473 36.31 -21.83 11.10
N ASN A 474 37.43 -22.15 10.44
CA ASN A 474 37.59 -21.84 9.00
C ASN A 474 36.93 -22.97 8.21
N LEU A 475 36.16 -22.56 7.17
CA LEU A 475 35.42 -23.49 6.33
C LEU A 475 36.18 -23.77 5.02
N PRO A 476 35.93 -24.91 4.35
CA PRO A 476 36.65 -25.31 3.14
C PRO A 476 36.47 -24.37 1.95
N ASP A 477 35.40 -23.57 1.92
CA ASP A 477 35.06 -22.58 0.87
C ASP A 477 35.73 -21.22 1.08
N GLY A 478 36.63 -21.09 2.07
CA GLY A 478 37.31 -19.84 2.40
C GLY A 478 36.55 -18.95 3.34
N SER A 479 35.29 -19.22 3.61
CA SER A 479 34.49 -18.53 4.63
C SER A 479 34.90 -19.02 6.04
N TYR A 480 34.40 -18.38 7.07
CA TYR A 480 34.59 -18.85 8.44
C TYR A 480 33.30 -18.75 9.25
N SER A 481 33.21 -19.56 10.32
CA SER A 481 32.08 -19.48 11.25
C SER A 481 32.56 -19.25 12.68
N PHE A 482 31.64 -18.77 13.50
CA PHE A 482 31.71 -18.83 14.95
C PHE A 482 30.71 -19.89 15.41
N ASP A 483 31.20 -20.98 15.93
CA ASP A 483 30.39 -22.05 16.46
C ASP A 483 30.11 -21.80 17.94
N LEU A 484 28.83 -21.78 18.33
CA LEU A 484 28.38 -21.60 19.70
C LEU A 484 28.13 -22.98 20.31
N LEU A 485 28.74 -23.23 21.47
CA LEU A 485 28.72 -24.52 22.12
C LEU A 485 28.04 -24.46 23.48
N ARG A 486 27.24 -25.49 23.77
CA ARG A 486 26.76 -25.83 25.11
C ARG A 486 27.18 -27.27 25.44
N ASP A 487 27.80 -27.47 26.60
CA ASP A 487 28.27 -28.76 27.05
C ASP A 487 29.17 -29.52 26.01
N GLY A 488 30.01 -28.75 25.29
CA GLY A 488 30.90 -29.27 24.25
C GLY A 488 30.25 -29.65 22.93
N LYS A 489 28.92 -29.47 22.77
CA LYS A 489 28.20 -29.70 21.52
C LYS A 489 27.92 -28.37 20.83
N VAL A 490 28.12 -28.31 19.51
CA VAL A 490 27.77 -27.13 18.69
C VAL A 490 26.24 -27.06 18.58
N ILE A 491 25.67 -26.01 19.10
CA ILE A 491 24.23 -25.75 19.05
C ILE A 491 23.85 -24.76 17.95
N GLU A 492 24.74 -23.82 17.67
CA GLU A 492 24.57 -22.81 16.63
C GLU A 492 25.86 -22.58 15.85
N ARG A 493 25.76 -22.28 14.58
CA ARG A 493 26.88 -21.92 13.69
C ARG A 493 26.60 -20.60 12.99
N HIS A 494 27.39 -19.60 13.26
CA HIS A 494 27.27 -18.26 12.68
C HIS A 494 28.29 -18.07 11.57
N VAL A 495 27.90 -18.27 10.31
CA VAL A 495 28.78 -18.23 9.14
C VAL A 495 28.89 -16.79 8.64
N ALA A 496 30.13 -16.34 8.41
CA ALA A 496 30.44 -15.08 7.78
C ALA A 496 31.01 -15.33 6.38
N HIS A 497 30.48 -14.63 5.39
CA HIS A 497 31.12 -14.58 4.07
C HIS A 497 32.23 -13.53 4.09
N VAL A 498 33.36 -13.85 3.45
CA VAL A 498 34.51 -12.94 3.26
C VAL A 498 34.24 -12.03 2.08
#